data_84779febca5c587daec0f255ba9f258a
#
_entry.id   84779febca5c587daec0f255ba9f258a
#
_cell.length_a   1.000
_cell.length_b   1.000
_cell.length_c   1.000
_cell.angle_alpha   90.00
_cell.angle_beta   90.00
_cell.angle_gamma   90.00
#
_symmetry.space_group_name_H-M   'P 1'
#
loop_
_entity.id
_entity.type
_entity.pdbx_description
1 polymer ?
#
loop_
_entity_poly.entity_id
_entity_poly.type
_entity_poly.pdbx_seq_one_letter_code
_entity_poly.pdbx_strand_id
1 'polypeptide(L)'
;MKGENDMENLRNSTWMCCLSKVHDSLLMWAYYNNHKGICIGLNKEAVLNSCQYKFFGLMFPFAAEVKYKDILQKPDYFKDHLSWNDLLLTKAKAWEHEQEVRIITKDPAWVHAGRNIPDEFKKEDIVDWKEIRHYVPLSSDCFESIFLGVNMLPRNRTKIIDIANKLNPNIKIYQMTLDPEAFRLKGELVNI
;
A
#
# COMPACT_ATOMS: atom_id res chain seq x y z
N MET A 1 -24.72 -15.70 -15.30
CA MET A 1 -23.50 -16.27 -15.92
C MET A 1 -22.56 -15.26 -16.57
N LYS A 2 -23.00 -14.33 -17.46
CA LYS A 2 -22.06 -13.33 -18.01
C LYS A 2 -21.54 -12.35 -16.95
N GLY A 3 -22.38 -11.88 -16.05
CA GLY A 3 -22.00 -10.94 -15.00
C GLY A 3 -21.08 -11.50 -13.91
N GLU A 4 -21.17 -12.79 -13.58
CA GLU A 4 -20.30 -13.45 -12.60
C GLU A 4 -18.87 -13.56 -13.13
N ASN A 5 -18.69 -13.93 -14.41
CA ASN A 5 -17.39 -13.97 -15.06
C ASN A 5 -16.72 -12.59 -15.15
N ASP A 6 -17.52 -11.53 -15.37
CA ASP A 6 -16.99 -10.16 -15.43
C ASP A 6 -16.50 -9.67 -14.06
N MET A 7 -17.20 -10.07 -12.97
CA MET A 7 -16.80 -9.79 -11.59
C MET A 7 -15.52 -10.50 -11.21
N GLU A 8 -15.42 -11.78 -11.55
CA GLU A 8 -14.25 -12.57 -11.27
C GLU A 8 -13.02 -12.06 -12.03
N ASN A 9 -13.19 -11.74 -13.30
CA ASN A 9 -12.13 -11.15 -14.12
C ASN A 9 -11.65 -9.82 -13.54
N LEU A 10 -12.56 -8.96 -13.09
CA LEU A 10 -12.18 -7.69 -12.51
C LEU A 10 -11.45 -7.86 -11.18
N ARG A 11 -11.92 -8.77 -10.32
CA ARG A 11 -11.26 -9.11 -9.06
C ARG A 11 -9.84 -9.63 -9.31
N ASN A 12 -9.69 -10.51 -10.30
CA ASN A 12 -8.40 -11.10 -10.64
C ASN A 12 -7.45 -10.14 -11.35
N SER A 13 -7.97 -9.04 -11.91
CA SER A 13 -7.18 -8.03 -12.62
C SER A 13 -6.88 -6.77 -11.81
N THR A 14 -7.36 -6.67 -10.58
CA THR A 14 -7.18 -5.48 -9.75
C THR A 14 -6.21 -5.75 -8.62
N TRP A 15 -5.18 -4.93 -8.53
CA TRP A 15 -4.14 -4.98 -7.49
C TRP A 15 -4.30 -3.79 -6.56
N MET A 16 -4.10 -4.02 -5.29
CA MET A 16 -4.31 -3.01 -4.27
C MET A 16 -3.21 -3.08 -3.22
N CYS A 17 -2.62 -1.92 -2.92
CA CYS A 17 -1.75 -1.72 -1.77
C CYS A 17 -2.46 -0.80 -0.78
N CYS A 18 -2.65 -1.29 0.45
CA CYS A 18 -3.31 -0.55 1.52
C CYS A 18 -2.26 0.15 2.38
N LEU A 19 -2.39 1.45 2.52
CA LEU A 19 -1.52 2.33 3.29
C LEU A 19 -2.36 3.11 4.30
N SER A 20 -1.72 3.74 5.29
CA SER A 20 -2.37 4.60 6.27
C SER A 20 -1.84 6.02 6.15
N LYS A 21 -2.68 7.02 6.48
CA LYS A 21 -2.26 8.42 6.62
C LYS A 21 -1.66 8.74 7.99
N VAL A 22 -1.74 7.80 8.94
CA VAL A 22 -1.28 8.01 10.32
C VAL A 22 -0.22 6.99 10.71
N HIS A 23 0.72 7.43 11.50
CA HIS A 23 1.84 6.61 12.01
C HIS A 23 1.82 6.45 13.54
N ASP A 24 0.92 7.12 14.24
CA ASP A 24 0.86 7.23 15.71
C ASP A 24 -0.36 6.56 16.35
N SER A 25 -1.18 5.86 15.58
CA SER A 25 -2.38 5.18 16.05
C SER A 25 -2.03 4.01 16.98
N LEU A 26 -2.40 4.10 18.27
CA LEU A 26 -2.23 3.02 19.25
C LEU A 26 -2.84 1.70 18.78
N LEU A 27 -4.05 1.74 18.18
CA LEU A 27 -4.75 0.55 17.71
C LEU A 27 -3.97 -0.15 16.59
N MET A 28 -3.48 0.61 15.61
CA MET A 28 -2.71 0.02 14.52
C MET A 28 -1.41 -0.61 15.02
N TRP A 29 -0.68 0.06 15.88
CA TRP A 29 0.54 -0.49 16.47
C TRP A 29 0.27 -1.73 17.32
N ALA A 30 -0.86 -1.78 18.03
CA ALA A 30 -1.26 -2.96 18.80
C ALA A 30 -1.61 -4.14 17.90
N TYR A 31 -2.43 -3.93 16.85
CA TYR A 31 -2.87 -4.99 15.95
C TYR A 31 -1.77 -5.53 15.05
N TYR A 32 -0.93 -4.65 14.52
CA TYR A 32 0.07 -5.00 13.50
C TYR A 32 1.45 -5.33 14.08
N ASN A 33 1.60 -5.86 15.19
CA ASN A 33 2.82 -6.45 15.78
C ASN A 33 3.08 -6.07 17.25
N ASN A 34 2.06 -5.82 18.03
CA ASN A 34 2.19 -5.56 19.50
C ASN A 34 3.27 -4.52 19.81
N HIS A 35 3.33 -3.43 19.04
CA HIS A 35 4.33 -2.35 19.18
C HIS A 35 5.80 -2.79 19.01
N LYS A 36 6.07 -3.96 18.40
CA LYS A 36 7.45 -4.49 18.22
C LYS A 36 7.99 -4.28 16.80
N GLY A 37 7.12 -3.93 15.86
CA GLY A 37 7.46 -3.77 14.46
C GLY A 37 7.98 -2.38 14.09
N ILE A 38 7.88 -2.09 12.80
CA ILE A 38 8.17 -0.77 12.22
C ILE A 38 6.96 -0.26 11.47
N CYS A 39 6.86 1.07 11.36
CA CYS A 39 6.03 1.72 10.36
C CYS A 39 6.95 2.45 9.37
N ILE A 40 6.66 2.33 8.08
CA ILE A 40 7.46 2.93 7.02
C ILE A 40 6.67 4.10 6.45
N GLY A 41 7.24 5.31 6.50
CA GLY A 41 6.71 6.49 5.84
C GLY A 41 7.19 6.55 4.39
N LEU A 42 6.23 6.62 3.47
CA LEU A 42 6.49 6.61 2.04
C LEU A 42 6.14 7.95 1.40
N ASN A 43 6.96 8.37 0.44
CA ASN A 43 6.65 9.48 -0.45
C ASN A 43 5.60 9.04 -1.48
N LYS A 44 4.41 9.62 -1.40
CA LYS A 44 3.28 9.25 -2.27
C LYS A 44 3.61 9.40 -3.76
N GLU A 45 4.23 10.52 -4.14
CA GLU A 45 4.52 10.82 -5.54
C GLU A 45 5.60 9.88 -6.09
N ALA A 46 6.67 9.65 -5.35
CA ALA A 46 7.73 8.72 -5.74
C ALA A 46 7.19 7.29 -5.89
N VAL A 47 6.32 6.84 -4.98
CA VAL A 47 5.67 5.52 -5.07
C VAL A 47 4.79 5.43 -6.31
N LEU A 48 3.94 6.43 -6.59
CA LEU A 48 3.10 6.43 -7.77
C LEU A 48 3.92 6.44 -9.06
N ASN A 49 5.00 7.22 -9.11
CA ASN A 49 5.92 7.26 -10.24
C ASN A 49 6.62 5.90 -10.43
N SER A 50 7.08 5.26 -9.36
CA SER A 50 7.67 3.92 -9.43
C SER A 50 6.68 2.89 -9.97
N CYS A 51 5.40 2.99 -9.59
CA CYS A 51 4.34 2.14 -10.13
C CYS A 51 4.10 2.40 -11.63
N GLN A 52 4.07 3.66 -12.07
CA GLN A 52 3.84 4.03 -13.48
C GLN A 52 4.93 3.48 -14.39
N TYR A 53 6.18 3.61 -14.01
CA TYR A 53 7.33 3.27 -14.84
C TYR A 53 7.39 1.78 -15.21
N LYS A 54 6.82 0.91 -14.39
CA LYS A 54 6.90 -0.54 -14.57
C LYS A 54 5.67 -1.17 -15.20
N PHE A 55 4.55 -0.47 -15.22
CA PHE A 55 3.33 -0.94 -15.85
C PHE A 55 3.13 -0.43 -17.29
N PHE A 56 4.20 0.01 -17.94
CA PHE A 56 4.23 0.35 -19.37
C PHE A 56 3.18 1.38 -19.84
N GLY A 57 2.86 2.36 -19.01
CA GLY A 57 1.98 3.47 -19.40
C GLY A 57 0.52 3.12 -19.73
N LEU A 58 0.14 1.83 -19.64
CA LEU A 58 -1.21 1.38 -20.00
C LEU A 58 -2.18 1.38 -18.83
N MET A 59 -1.66 1.48 -17.59
CA MET A 59 -2.50 1.52 -16.40
C MET A 59 -1.90 2.46 -15.37
N PHE A 60 -2.54 3.57 -15.20
CA PHE A 60 -2.13 4.57 -14.22
C PHE A 60 -2.55 4.11 -12.81
N PRO A 61 -1.61 3.79 -11.92
CA PRO A 61 -1.97 3.61 -10.52
C PRO A 61 -2.55 4.91 -10.00
N PHE A 62 -3.61 4.82 -9.24
CA PHE A 62 -4.15 5.97 -8.54
C PHE A 62 -4.23 5.69 -7.05
N ALA A 63 -4.01 6.73 -6.24
CA ALA A 63 -4.16 6.68 -4.81
C ALA A 63 -5.45 7.38 -4.40
N ALA A 64 -6.28 6.71 -3.61
CA ALA A 64 -7.52 7.27 -3.12
C ALA A 64 -7.78 6.88 -1.67
N GLU A 65 -8.46 7.76 -0.94
CA GLU A 65 -8.87 7.53 0.44
C GLU A 65 -10.08 6.60 0.51
N VAL A 66 -10.06 5.75 1.52
CA VAL A 66 -11.17 4.84 1.81
C VAL A 66 -12.32 5.60 2.45
N LYS A 67 -13.53 5.31 2.01
CA LYS A 67 -14.79 5.81 2.58
C LYS A 67 -15.31 4.80 3.59
N TYR A 68 -15.50 5.23 4.83
CA TYR A 68 -15.98 4.36 5.91
C TYR A 68 -17.50 4.44 6.03
N LYS A 69 -18.18 3.29 6.09
CA LYS A 69 -19.65 3.20 6.12
C LYS A 69 -20.10 2.16 7.14
N ASP A 70 -21.23 2.42 7.76
CA ASP A 70 -21.87 1.47 8.67
C ASP A 70 -22.66 0.38 7.94
N ILE A 71 -23.11 0.68 6.72
CA ILE A 71 -23.96 -0.22 5.92
C ILE A 71 -23.19 -0.69 4.70
N LEU A 72 -23.17 -2.00 4.50
CA LEU A 72 -22.65 -2.60 3.27
C LEU A 72 -23.57 -2.25 2.10
N GLN A 73 -23.08 -1.45 1.17
CA GLN A 73 -23.80 -1.20 -0.07
C GLN A 73 -23.74 -2.45 -0.95
N LYS A 74 -24.92 -3.00 -1.23
CA LYS A 74 -25.05 -4.05 -2.24
C LYS A 74 -25.33 -3.36 -3.58
N PRO A 75 -24.39 -3.42 -4.55
CA PRO A 75 -24.63 -2.80 -5.85
C PRO A 75 -25.78 -3.53 -6.55
N ASP A 76 -26.78 -2.79 -6.97
CA ASP A 76 -27.75 -3.26 -7.96
C ASP A 76 -27.19 -2.93 -9.33
N TYR A 77 -26.66 -3.93 -10.03
CA TYR A 77 -26.02 -3.77 -11.34
C TYR A 77 -26.94 -3.14 -12.40
N PHE A 78 -28.25 -3.15 -12.20
CA PHE A 78 -29.23 -2.63 -13.13
C PHE A 78 -29.70 -1.21 -12.78
N LYS A 79 -29.55 -0.79 -11.53
CA LYS A 79 -30.09 0.48 -11.02
C LYS A 79 -29.01 1.43 -10.53
N ASP A 80 -27.90 0.89 -10.00
CA ASP A 80 -26.87 1.68 -9.38
C ASP A 80 -25.65 1.80 -10.30
N HIS A 81 -25.36 3.02 -10.71
CA HIS A 81 -24.10 3.36 -11.37
C HIS A 81 -22.93 3.39 -10.35
N LEU A 82 -22.92 2.45 -9.38
CA LEU A 82 -21.79 2.31 -8.47
C LEU A 82 -20.56 1.95 -9.31
N SER A 83 -19.62 2.89 -9.33
CA SER A 83 -18.35 2.62 -9.97
C SER A 83 -17.60 1.53 -9.18
N TRP A 84 -16.82 0.70 -9.86
CA TRP A 84 -15.92 -0.25 -9.21
C TRP A 84 -15.03 0.41 -8.14
N ASN A 85 -14.66 1.66 -8.36
CA ASN A 85 -13.89 2.43 -7.43
C ASN A 85 -14.63 2.61 -6.10
N ASP A 86 -15.95 2.78 -6.10
CA ASP A 86 -16.72 2.90 -4.86
C ASP A 86 -16.71 1.61 -4.05
N LEU A 87 -16.75 0.44 -4.70
CA LEU A 87 -16.61 -0.85 -4.01
C LEU A 87 -15.20 -1.05 -3.46
N LEU A 88 -14.18 -0.74 -4.26
CA LEU A 88 -12.79 -0.89 -3.87
C LEU A 88 -12.35 0.12 -2.80
N LEU A 89 -13.07 1.24 -2.66
CA LEU A 89 -12.74 2.33 -1.73
C LEU A 89 -13.70 2.42 -0.55
N THR A 90 -14.49 1.38 -0.28
CA THR A 90 -15.40 1.35 0.86
C THR A 90 -14.94 0.32 1.89
N LYS A 91 -15.02 0.67 3.18
CA LYS A 91 -14.68 -0.20 4.31
C LYS A 91 -15.66 0.03 5.46
N ALA A 92 -15.82 -0.96 6.33
CA ALA A 92 -16.66 -0.82 7.51
C ALA A 92 -16.14 0.28 8.45
N LYS A 93 -17.02 1.09 9.02
CA LYS A 93 -16.70 2.24 9.88
C LYS A 93 -15.88 1.85 11.12
N ALA A 94 -16.01 0.64 11.60
CA ALA A 94 -15.19 0.11 12.70
C ALA A 94 -13.66 0.21 12.43
N TRP A 95 -13.25 0.32 11.17
CA TRP A 95 -11.85 0.44 10.74
C TRP A 95 -11.43 1.88 10.41
N GLU A 96 -12.26 2.88 10.72
CA GLU A 96 -11.98 4.29 10.40
C GLU A 96 -10.69 4.82 11.03
N HIS A 97 -10.25 4.22 12.14
CA HIS A 97 -9.00 4.54 12.81
C HIS A 97 -7.74 4.24 11.98
N GLU A 98 -7.85 3.44 10.93
CA GLU A 98 -6.73 3.17 10.01
C GLU A 98 -6.45 4.34 9.07
N GLN A 99 -7.42 5.21 8.81
CA GLN A 99 -7.32 6.32 7.85
C GLN A 99 -6.67 5.87 6.53
N GLU A 100 -7.26 4.80 5.97
CA GLU A 100 -6.65 4.04 4.88
C GLU A 100 -6.64 4.82 3.56
N VAL A 101 -5.50 4.74 2.87
CA VAL A 101 -5.33 5.14 1.47
C VAL A 101 -4.97 3.89 0.67
N ARG A 102 -5.62 3.70 -0.46
CA ARG A 102 -5.36 2.58 -1.36
C ARG A 102 -4.69 3.07 -2.63
N ILE A 103 -3.58 2.44 -2.99
CA ILE A 103 -3.03 2.53 -4.34
C ILE A 103 -3.62 1.37 -5.11
N ILE A 104 -4.35 1.69 -6.17
CA ILE A 104 -5.07 0.70 -6.98
C ILE A 104 -4.51 0.75 -8.39
N THR A 105 -4.24 -0.42 -8.94
CA THR A 105 -3.88 -0.61 -10.34
C THR A 105 -4.61 -1.82 -10.91
N LYS A 106 -4.68 -1.91 -12.23
CA LYS A 106 -5.33 -3.03 -12.93
C LYS A 106 -4.36 -3.64 -13.92
N ASP A 107 -4.43 -4.94 -14.09
CA ASP A 107 -3.73 -5.61 -15.17
C ASP A 107 -4.26 -5.11 -16.53
N PRO A 108 -3.40 -4.95 -17.54
CA PRO A 108 -3.84 -4.61 -18.89
C PRO A 108 -4.84 -5.64 -19.42
N ALA A 109 -5.86 -5.19 -20.16
CA ALA A 109 -6.91 -6.05 -20.69
C ALA A 109 -6.37 -7.21 -21.57
N TRP A 110 -5.23 -7.01 -22.23
CA TRP A 110 -4.60 -8.04 -23.06
C TRP A 110 -4.02 -9.23 -22.26
N VAL A 111 -3.66 -9.03 -20.98
CA VAL A 111 -3.21 -10.11 -20.07
C VAL A 111 -4.32 -11.12 -19.85
N HIS A 112 -5.56 -10.64 -19.69
CA HIS A 112 -6.73 -11.50 -19.45
C HIS A 112 -7.31 -12.11 -20.73
N ALA A 113 -7.03 -11.49 -21.89
CA ALA A 113 -7.50 -11.98 -23.18
C ALA A 113 -6.66 -13.14 -23.75
N GLY A 114 -5.68 -13.65 -23.01
CA GLY A 114 -4.76 -14.71 -23.49
C GLY A 114 -3.91 -14.26 -24.69
N ARG A 115 -3.82 -12.96 -24.95
CA ARG A 115 -3.03 -12.43 -26.06
C ARG A 115 -1.55 -12.46 -25.70
N ASN A 116 -0.72 -12.76 -26.69
CA ASN A 116 0.72 -12.70 -26.54
C ASN A 116 1.16 -11.29 -26.09
N ILE A 117 2.09 -11.26 -25.14
CA ILE A 117 2.75 -10.02 -24.74
C ILE A 117 3.38 -9.40 -25.99
N PRO A 118 3.10 -8.13 -26.34
CA PRO A 118 3.71 -7.47 -27.46
C PRO A 118 5.26 -7.56 -27.38
N ASP A 119 5.93 -7.74 -28.52
CA ASP A 119 7.39 -7.99 -28.55
C ASP A 119 8.20 -6.84 -27.93
N GLU A 120 7.69 -5.62 -27.98
CA GLU A 120 8.27 -4.45 -27.31
C GLU A 120 8.34 -4.57 -25.77
N PHE A 121 7.54 -5.47 -25.20
CA PHE A 121 7.48 -5.75 -23.75
C PHE A 121 8.15 -7.07 -23.36
N LYS A 122 8.68 -7.82 -24.30
CA LYS A 122 9.41 -9.08 -24.09
C LYS A 122 10.89 -8.85 -23.74
N LYS A 123 11.30 -7.66 -23.32
CA LYS A 123 12.70 -7.39 -22.96
C LYS A 123 13.15 -8.25 -21.79
N GLU A 124 14.41 -8.67 -21.85
CA GLU A 124 15.07 -9.68 -21.02
C GLU A 124 14.97 -9.49 -19.50
N ASP A 125 14.55 -8.32 -19.02
CA ASP A 125 14.37 -8.01 -17.60
C ASP A 125 12.99 -8.41 -17.05
N ILE A 126 12.07 -8.94 -17.88
CA ILE A 126 10.76 -9.41 -17.48
C ILE A 126 10.81 -10.92 -17.34
N VAL A 127 11.42 -11.38 -16.27
CA VAL A 127 11.75 -12.81 -16.06
C VAL A 127 10.52 -13.69 -15.90
N ASP A 128 9.48 -13.25 -15.24
CA ASP A 128 8.18 -13.93 -15.21
C ASP A 128 7.05 -12.92 -15.00
N TRP A 129 6.14 -12.83 -15.95
CA TRP A 129 4.97 -11.98 -15.85
C TRP A 129 4.09 -12.31 -14.64
N LYS A 130 4.10 -13.56 -14.16
CA LYS A 130 3.42 -13.99 -12.95
C LYS A 130 4.11 -13.47 -11.68
N GLU A 131 5.43 -13.36 -11.69
CA GLU A 131 6.21 -12.81 -10.57
C GLU A 131 6.10 -11.28 -10.50
N ILE A 132 6.05 -10.58 -11.64
CA ILE A 132 5.85 -9.13 -11.70
C ILE A 132 4.53 -8.70 -11.05
N ARG A 133 3.53 -9.55 -11.07
CA ARG A 133 2.21 -9.29 -10.46
C ARG A 133 2.28 -9.03 -8.96
N HIS A 134 3.30 -9.49 -8.26
CA HIS A 134 3.34 -9.46 -6.80
C HIS A 134 4.22 -8.36 -6.23
N TYR A 135 5.15 -7.80 -7.02
CA TYR A 135 6.15 -6.89 -6.51
C TYR A 135 6.37 -5.71 -7.44
N VAL A 136 6.12 -4.51 -6.91
CA VAL A 136 6.57 -3.27 -7.54
C VAL A 136 7.84 -2.85 -6.82
N PRO A 137 9.02 -2.92 -7.44
CA PRO A 137 10.23 -2.44 -6.81
C PRO A 137 10.15 -0.92 -6.68
N LEU A 138 10.29 -0.47 -5.45
CA LEU A 138 10.35 0.94 -5.10
C LEU A 138 11.79 1.42 -5.12
N SER A 139 12.03 2.61 -5.67
CA SER A 139 13.31 3.31 -5.57
C SER A 139 13.55 3.84 -4.15
N SER A 140 14.80 4.14 -3.82
CA SER A 140 15.18 4.58 -2.46
C SER A 140 14.52 5.89 -2.03
N ASP A 141 14.17 6.77 -2.96
CA ASP A 141 13.46 8.02 -2.75
C ASP A 141 11.99 7.86 -2.36
N CYS A 142 11.44 6.65 -2.53
CA CYS A 142 10.13 6.32 -2.00
C CYS A 142 10.09 6.27 -0.46
N PHE A 143 11.24 6.08 0.20
CA PHE A 143 11.32 5.87 1.64
C PHE A 143 11.73 7.16 2.35
N GLU A 144 10.81 7.81 3.06
CA GLU A 144 11.07 9.08 3.75
C GLU A 144 11.40 8.90 5.24
N SER A 145 10.75 7.95 5.88
CA SER A 145 10.90 7.76 7.33
C SER A 145 10.66 6.33 7.78
N ILE A 146 11.24 6.00 8.94
CA ILE A 146 11.00 4.75 9.67
C ILE A 146 10.63 5.08 11.09
N PHE A 147 9.54 4.51 11.58
CA PHE A 147 9.11 4.60 12.95
C PHE A 147 9.35 3.25 13.63
N LEU A 148 10.15 3.23 14.69
CA LEU A 148 10.51 2.04 15.45
C LEU A 148 9.53 1.86 16.61
N GLY A 149 8.94 0.68 16.74
CA GLY A 149 7.92 0.39 17.75
C GLY A 149 8.47 0.53 19.20
N VAL A 150 7.59 0.90 20.11
CA VAL A 150 7.89 1.12 21.54
C VAL A 150 8.55 -0.12 22.17
N ASN A 151 8.06 -1.31 21.80
CA ASN A 151 8.51 -2.59 22.36
C ASN A 151 9.54 -3.31 21.47
N MET A 152 10.19 -2.59 20.55
CA MET A 152 11.19 -3.20 19.67
C MET A 152 12.43 -3.66 20.45
N LEU A 153 12.90 -4.87 20.18
CA LEU A 153 14.12 -5.39 20.77
C LEU A 153 15.35 -4.61 20.29
N PRO A 154 16.32 -4.30 21.19
CA PRO A 154 17.52 -3.52 20.83
C PRO A 154 18.27 -4.06 19.60
N ARG A 155 18.46 -5.38 19.52
CA ARG A 155 19.13 -6.03 18.37
C ARG A 155 18.42 -5.79 17.04
N ASN A 156 17.09 -5.75 17.05
CA ASN A 156 16.30 -5.48 15.84
C ASN A 156 16.37 -4.00 15.48
N ARG A 157 16.35 -3.13 16.49
CA ARG A 157 16.50 -1.68 16.32
C ARG A 157 17.79 -1.34 15.57
N THR A 158 18.95 -1.83 16.06
CA THR A 158 20.24 -1.59 15.39
C THR A 158 20.22 -2.09 13.95
N LYS A 159 19.75 -3.32 13.72
CA LYS A 159 19.68 -3.90 12.37
C LYS A 159 18.79 -3.09 11.42
N ILE A 160 17.65 -2.59 11.87
CA ILE A 160 16.73 -1.78 11.04
C ILE A 160 17.37 -0.44 10.71
N ILE A 161 18.03 0.22 11.68
CA ILE A 161 18.74 1.48 11.44
C ILE A 161 19.83 1.30 10.38
N ASP A 162 20.64 0.23 10.48
CA ASP A 162 21.69 -0.06 9.51
C ASP A 162 21.13 -0.29 8.09
N ILE A 163 20.02 -1.02 7.98
CA ILE A 163 19.35 -1.27 6.69
C ILE A 163 18.80 0.05 6.12
N ALA A 164 18.11 0.83 6.94
CA ALA A 164 17.48 2.08 6.54
C ALA A 164 18.51 3.07 5.98
N ASN A 165 19.64 3.25 6.70
CA ASN A 165 20.72 4.14 6.28
C ASN A 165 21.42 3.68 4.98
N LYS A 166 21.54 2.36 4.78
CA LYS A 166 22.07 1.82 3.52
C LYS A 166 21.12 2.04 2.34
N LEU A 167 19.80 1.97 2.60
CA LEU A 167 18.77 2.17 1.57
C LEU A 167 18.67 3.64 1.17
N ASN A 168 18.60 4.53 2.14
CA ASN A 168 18.50 5.97 1.96
C ASN A 168 19.22 6.68 3.12
N PRO A 169 20.43 7.25 2.90
CA PRO A 169 21.18 7.96 3.94
C PRO A 169 20.46 9.19 4.54
N ASN A 170 19.45 9.70 3.85
CA ASN A 170 18.66 10.87 4.30
C ASN A 170 17.36 10.46 4.99
N ILE A 171 17.13 9.16 5.22
CA ILE A 171 15.90 8.68 5.84
C ILE A 171 15.79 9.16 7.29
N LYS A 172 14.63 9.66 7.67
CA LYS A 172 14.36 10.07 9.06
C LYS A 172 13.95 8.85 9.88
N ILE A 173 14.62 8.63 11.01
CA ILE A 173 14.31 7.50 11.89
C ILE A 173 13.77 8.03 13.21
N TYR A 174 12.61 7.51 13.61
CA TYR A 174 11.93 7.89 14.84
C TYR A 174 11.78 6.70 15.78
N GLN A 175 12.05 6.89 17.07
CA GLN A 175 11.65 5.96 18.12
C GLN A 175 10.26 6.34 18.61
N MET A 176 9.31 5.41 18.54
CA MET A 176 7.98 5.63 19.10
C MET A 176 8.02 5.48 20.62
N THR A 177 7.34 6.39 21.30
CA THR A 177 7.14 6.40 22.75
C THR A 177 5.65 6.60 23.05
N LEU A 178 5.21 6.29 24.27
CA LEU A 178 3.85 6.62 24.71
C LEU A 178 3.78 8.14 24.98
N ASP A 179 2.77 8.80 24.42
CA ASP A 179 2.49 10.20 24.76
C ASP A 179 1.94 10.25 26.21
N PRO A 180 2.59 10.97 27.15
CA PRO A 180 2.12 11.03 28.52
C PRO A 180 0.81 11.78 28.72
N GLU A 181 0.41 12.60 27.74
CA GLU A 181 -0.74 13.48 27.83
C GLU A 181 -1.92 13.06 26.94
N ALA A 182 -1.72 12.08 26.05
CA ALA A 182 -2.74 11.66 25.10
C ALA A 182 -2.69 10.16 24.79
N PHE A 183 -3.83 9.57 24.42
CA PHE A 183 -3.93 8.18 23.98
C PHE A 183 -3.40 7.99 22.55
N ARG A 184 -2.15 8.32 22.34
CA ARG A 184 -1.43 8.14 21.06
C ARG A 184 0.04 7.87 21.30
N LEU A 185 0.74 7.50 20.23
CA LEU A 185 2.18 7.40 20.24
C LEU A 185 2.81 8.72 19.78
N LYS A 186 4.02 8.99 20.26
CA LYS A 186 4.84 10.12 19.84
C LYS A 186 6.15 9.59 19.26
N GLY A 187 6.55 10.11 18.10
CA GLY A 187 7.82 9.82 17.48
C GLY A 187 8.91 10.79 17.93
N GLU A 188 10.02 10.27 18.43
CA GLU A 188 11.22 11.04 18.80
C GLU A 188 12.31 10.75 17.77
N LEU A 189 12.87 11.81 17.15
CA LEU A 189 13.91 11.67 16.14
C LEU A 189 15.15 11.01 16.76
N VAL A 190 15.63 9.97 16.11
CA VAL A 190 16.87 9.29 16.50
C VAL A 190 18.03 10.03 15.83
N ASN A 191 18.88 10.66 16.63
CA ASN A 191 20.14 11.22 16.18
C ASN A 191 21.14 10.06 15.98
N ILE A 192 21.61 9.89 14.77
CA ILE A 192 22.54 8.82 14.36
C ILE A 192 23.89 9.46 14.02
#